data_e04bf5b3490ed7570f4a9f351c896bd4
#
_entry.id   e04bf5b3490ed7570f4a9f351c896bd4
#
_cell.length_a   1.000
_cell.length_b   1.000
_cell.length_c   1.000
_cell.angle_alpha   90.00
_cell.angle_beta   90.00
_cell.angle_gamma   90.00
#
_symmetry.space_group_name_H-M   'P 1'
#
loop_
_entity.id
_entity.type
_entity.pdbx_description
1 polymer ?
#
loop_
_entity_poly.entity_id
_entity_poly.type
_entity_poly.pdbx_seq_one_letter_code
_entity_poly.pdbx_strand_id
1 'polypeptide(L)' 'MDKRVKFDFEIDFSNGGGLQGQGFRLDIDGDDISDKELAEYIVRDMRLLMVKEVRILKKEIITEAHKRQSE' A
#
# COMPACT_ATOMS: atom_id res chain seq x y z
N MET A 1 -0.94 14.17 14.16
CA MET A 1 -0.93 13.94 12.73
C MET A 1 -0.55 12.54 12.44
N ASP A 2 -1.25 11.96 11.52
CA ASP A 2 -1.01 10.56 11.19
C ASP A 2 -0.08 10.44 10.02
N LYS A 3 0.71 9.40 10.04
CA LYS A 3 1.58 9.10 8.92
C LYS A 3 0.89 8.11 8.00
N ARG A 4 1.08 8.29 6.72
CA ARG A 4 0.57 7.40 5.70
C ARG A 4 1.64 7.11 4.69
N VAL A 5 1.56 5.97 4.05
CA VAL A 5 2.41 5.67 2.92
C VAL A 5 1.58 5.84 1.65
N LYS A 6 2.11 6.59 0.71
CA LYS A 6 1.49 6.76 -0.60
C LYS A 6 2.38 6.07 -1.61
N PHE A 7 1.81 5.25 -2.46
CA PHE A 7 2.62 4.44 -3.35
C PHE A 7 1.81 3.96 -4.55
N ASP A 8 2.54 3.56 -5.58
CA ASP A 8 1.99 2.83 -6.70
C ASP A 8 2.43 1.39 -6.56
N PHE A 9 1.69 0.47 -7.14
CA PHE A 9 2.08 -0.93 -7.06
C PHE A 9 1.62 -1.72 -8.28
N GLU A 10 2.28 -2.84 -8.49
CA GLU A 10 1.90 -3.82 -9.49
C GLU A 10 1.95 -5.19 -8.84
N ILE A 11 0.95 -5.99 -9.10
CA ILE A 11 0.87 -7.34 -8.56
C ILE A 11 0.66 -8.32 -9.69
N ASP A 12 1.46 -9.39 -9.72
CA ASP A 12 1.25 -10.49 -10.63
C ASP A 12 0.69 -11.66 -9.86
N PHE A 13 -0.30 -12.30 -10.44
CA PHE A 13 -0.91 -13.46 -9.81
C PHE A 13 -0.41 -14.74 -10.49
N SER A 14 -0.36 -15.82 -9.74
CA SER A 14 0.15 -17.08 -10.25
C SER A 14 -0.72 -17.66 -11.35
N ASN A 15 -1.95 -17.22 -11.49
CA ASN A 15 -2.83 -17.69 -12.54
C ASN A 15 -2.71 -16.85 -13.82
N GLY A 16 -1.76 -15.95 -13.88
CA GLY A 16 -1.52 -15.15 -15.10
C GLY A 16 -2.18 -13.80 -15.10
N GLY A 17 -2.95 -13.47 -14.08
CA GLY A 17 -3.59 -12.16 -13.99
C GLY A 17 -2.67 -11.12 -13.38
N GLY A 18 -3.08 -9.89 -13.40
CA GLY A 18 -2.34 -8.79 -12.79
C GLY A 18 -3.25 -7.71 -12.27
N LEU A 19 -2.70 -6.88 -11.39
CA LEU A 19 -3.42 -5.77 -10.79
C LEU A 19 -2.45 -4.63 -10.62
N GLN A 20 -2.89 -3.42 -10.92
CA GLN A 20 -2.09 -2.23 -10.75
C GLN A 20 -2.87 -1.20 -9.96
N GLY A 21 -2.16 -0.43 -9.16
CA GLY A 21 -2.78 0.67 -8.44
C GLY A 21 -1.86 1.86 -8.42
N GLN A 22 -2.44 3.05 -8.39
CA GLN A 22 -1.69 4.29 -8.33
C GLN A 22 -2.26 5.18 -7.25
N GLY A 23 -1.37 5.84 -6.53
CA GLY A 23 -1.78 6.80 -5.51
C GLY A 23 -2.48 6.19 -4.33
N PHE A 24 -2.20 4.94 -4.02
CA PHE A 24 -2.79 4.31 -2.85
C PHE A 24 -2.18 4.89 -1.59
N ARG A 25 -2.99 5.00 -0.56
CA ARG A 25 -2.54 5.49 0.73
C ARG A 25 -3.00 4.56 1.82
N LEU A 26 -2.09 4.20 2.69
CA LEU A 26 -2.40 3.35 3.83
C LEU A 26 -1.81 3.97 5.09
N ASP A 27 -2.52 3.83 6.19
CA ASP A 27 -2.04 4.29 7.48
C ASP A 27 -0.90 3.40 7.96
N ILE A 28 0.10 3.98 8.55
CA ILE A 28 1.19 3.21 9.11
C ILE A 28 1.44 3.63 10.54
N ASP A 29 2.01 2.68 11.31
CA ASP A 29 2.40 2.95 12.67
C ASP A 29 3.87 3.30 12.62
N GLY A 30 4.28 4.41 13.01
CA GLY A 30 5.69 4.78 12.97
C GLY A 30 5.98 5.65 11.79
N ASP A 31 7.26 5.77 11.45
CA ASP A 31 7.72 6.75 10.50
C ASP A 31 8.04 6.21 9.12
N ASP A 32 8.02 4.92 8.95
CA ASP A 32 8.37 4.32 7.66
C ASP A 32 7.87 2.88 7.62
N ILE A 33 7.88 2.31 6.44
CA ILE A 33 7.52 0.92 6.22
C ILE A 33 8.38 0.41 5.07
N SER A 34 8.95 -0.77 5.20
CA SER A 34 9.77 -1.33 4.14
C SER A 34 8.88 -1.80 2.99
N ASP A 35 9.47 -1.97 1.81
CA ASP A 35 8.73 -2.47 0.66
C ASP A 35 8.16 -3.85 0.93
N LYS A 36 8.92 -4.69 1.64
CA LYS A 36 8.46 -6.04 1.96
C LYS A 36 7.24 -5.99 2.87
N GLU A 37 7.31 -5.17 3.91
CA GLU A 37 6.20 -5.03 4.85
C GLU A 37 4.98 -4.44 4.15
N LEU A 38 5.20 -3.47 3.28
CA LEU A 38 4.12 -2.84 2.55
C LEU A 38 3.45 -3.84 1.61
N ALA A 39 4.25 -4.66 0.92
CA ALA A 39 3.71 -5.68 0.05
C ALA A 39 2.83 -6.66 0.83
N GLU A 40 3.29 -7.07 2.00
CA GLU A 40 2.52 -7.98 2.85
C GLU A 40 1.24 -7.30 3.35
N TYR A 41 1.33 -6.03 3.65
CA TYR A 41 0.18 -5.27 4.11
C TYR A 41 -0.90 -5.22 3.03
N ILE A 42 -0.51 -4.92 1.79
CA ILE A 42 -1.44 -4.85 0.68
C ILE A 42 -2.14 -6.19 0.48
N VAL A 43 -1.38 -7.26 0.45
CA VAL A 43 -1.92 -8.60 0.23
C VAL A 43 -2.94 -8.94 1.31
N ARG A 44 -2.62 -8.61 2.55
CA ARG A 44 -3.52 -8.89 3.66
C ARG A 44 -4.75 -8.00 3.64
N ASP A 45 -4.54 -6.71 3.40
CA ASP A 45 -5.63 -5.73 3.45
C ASP A 45 -6.65 -5.98 2.35
N MET A 46 -6.19 -6.33 1.18
CA MET A 46 -7.05 -6.59 0.05
C MET A 46 -7.46 -8.07 -0.06
N ARG A 47 -6.97 -8.89 0.84
CA ARG A 47 -7.27 -10.33 0.88
C ARG A 47 -7.01 -11.01 -0.44
N LEU A 48 -5.85 -10.70 -1.01
CA LEU A 48 -5.48 -11.24 -2.30
C LEU A 48 -5.02 -12.68 -2.17
N LEU A 49 -5.39 -13.49 -3.14
CA LEU A 49 -4.99 -14.89 -3.20
C LEU A 49 -4.17 -15.10 -4.46
N MET A 50 -3.33 -16.11 -4.45
CA MET A 50 -2.55 -16.53 -5.62
C MET A 50 -1.59 -15.46 -6.10
N VAL A 51 -1.07 -14.67 -5.17
CA VAL A 51 -0.12 -13.62 -5.50
C VAL A 51 1.23 -14.26 -5.81
N LYS A 52 1.80 -13.90 -6.96
CA LYS A 52 3.12 -14.37 -7.35
C LYS A 52 4.17 -13.35 -6.99
N GLU A 53 3.92 -12.09 -7.28
CA GLU A 53 4.89 -11.04 -7.04
C GLU A 53 4.20 -9.72 -6.79
N VAL A 54 4.76 -8.91 -5.89
CA VAL A 54 4.28 -7.56 -5.65
C VAL A 54 5.45 -6.61 -5.86
N ARG A 55 5.26 -5.59 -6.68
CA ARG A 55 6.26 -4.55 -6.88
C ARG A 55 5.71 -3.25 -6.35
N ILE A 56 6.47 -2.60 -5.50
CA ILE A 56 6.10 -1.31 -4.92
C ILE A 56 6.86 -0.23 -5.70
N LEU A 57 6.12 0.73 -6.20
CA LEU A 57 6.68 1.82 -6.99
C LEU A 57 6.38 3.14 -6.32
N LYS A 58 7.29 4.08 -6.43
CA LYS A 58 7.08 5.45 -5.96
C LYS A 58 6.58 5.55 -4.53
N LYS A 59 7.15 4.78 -3.65
CA LYS A 59 6.76 4.83 -2.24
C LYS A 59 7.18 6.14 -1.60
N GLU A 60 6.27 6.75 -0.87
CA GLU A 60 6.52 8.02 -0.22
C GLU A 60 5.78 8.04 1.11
N ILE A 61 6.45 8.50 2.15
CA ILE A 61 5.81 8.64 3.46
C ILE A 61 5.31 10.07 3.57
N ILE A 62 4.03 10.22 3.84
CA ILE A 62 3.42 11.54 3.96
C ILE A 62 2.79 11.69 5.33
N THR A 63 2.65 12.92 5.76
CA THR A 63 1.97 13.23 6.99
C THR A 63 0.70 13.99 6.64
N GLU A 64 -0.44 13.45 7.03
CA GLU A 64 -1.72 14.08 6.74
C GLU A 64 -2.51 14.23 8.01
N ALA A 65 -3.15 15.37 8.17
CA ALA A 65 -4.07 15.55 9.27
C ALA A 65 -5.31 14.71 8.99
N HIS A 66 -5.85 14.08 10.01
CA HIS A 66 -7.03 13.37 9.85
C HIS A 66 -8.14 14.37 9.70
N LYS A 67 -8.82 14.35 8.61
CA LYS A 67 -9.74 15.27 8.42
C LYS A 67 -11.00 14.81 8.83
N ARG A 68 -11.33 14.76 9.82
CA ARG A 68 -12.49 14.33 10.19
C ARG A 68 -13.46 15.25 9.89
N GLN A 69 -13.81 15.63 9.44
CA GLN A 69 -14.56 16.41 9.09
C GLN A 69 -15.39 16.85 9.59
N SER A 70 -15.48 17.24 10.00
CA SER A 70 -16.15 17.64 10.46
C SER A 70 -16.29 18.30 10.45
N GLU A 71 -15.98 18.28 10.24
CA GLU A 71 -15.99 18.64 10.21
C GLU A 71 -16.34 18.88 10.05
#